data_420dbfe84065a62cc8fb5b92aba6a2ae
#
_entry.id   420dbfe84065a62cc8fb5b92aba6a2ae
#
_cell.length_a   1.000
_cell.length_b   1.000
_cell.length_c   1.000
_cell.angle_alpha   90.00
_cell.angle_beta   90.00
_cell.angle_gamma   90.00
#
_symmetry.space_group_name_H-M   'P 1'
#
loop_
_entity.id
_entity.type
_entity.pdbx_description
1 polymer ?
#
loop_
_entity_poly.entity_id
_entity_poly.type
_entity_poly.pdbx_seq_one_letter_code
_entity_poly.pdbx_strand_id
1 'polypeptide(L)'
;GDVYKRQVYAQSLTNKIMKGMLTGPVTILNWSFPREDISIKESISQIALAIRDEVLDLEANGIRMIQIDEAALREKLPLRRSDWYTEYLDFAIPAFRLTHSGVKADTQIHTHMCYSEFTDIIPAIDDMDADVITFEASRSDLQILDSLRENHFETEVGPGVYDIHSPRVPSVEEIVLALKVMLTKISREKLWVNPDCGLKTRGVPETDASLRNM
;
A
#
# COMPACT_ATOMS: atom_id res chain seq x y z
N GLY A 1 0.58 -0.10 -21.31
CA GLY A 1 1.66 0.74 -20.76
C GLY A 1 3.03 0.11 -20.83
N ASP A 2 4.03 0.77 -20.25
CA ASP A 2 5.42 0.28 -20.23
C ASP A 2 5.85 -0.27 -18.86
N VAL A 3 4.95 -0.23 -17.88
CA VAL A 3 5.24 -0.65 -16.49
C VAL A 3 5.61 -2.13 -16.48
N TYR A 4 4.82 -2.98 -17.12
CA TYR A 4 5.07 -4.42 -17.15
C TYR A 4 6.42 -4.76 -17.80
N LYS A 5 6.88 -4.03 -18.82
CA LYS A 5 8.16 -4.29 -19.48
C LYS A 5 9.35 -4.13 -18.53
N ARG A 6 9.35 -3.07 -17.73
CA ARG A 6 10.38 -2.84 -16.69
C ARG A 6 10.32 -3.89 -15.62
N GLN A 7 9.11 -4.29 -15.22
CA GLN A 7 8.91 -5.29 -14.18
C GLN A 7 9.35 -6.68 -14.64
N VAL A 8 9.04 -7.07 -15.87
CA VAL A 8 9.50 -8.33 -16.47
C VAL A 8 11.02 -8.36 -16.58
N TYR A 9 11.64 -7.23 -16.98
CA TYR A 9 13.09 -7.12 -16.99
C TYR A 9 13.68 -7.30 -15.58
N ALA A 10 13.13 -6.61 -14.56
CA ALA A 10 13.57 -6.77 -13.19
C ALA A 10 13.43 -8.24 -12.70
N GLN A 11 12.31 -8.88 -13.02
CA GLN A 11 12.07 -10.29 -12.67
C GLN A 11 13.07 -11.24 -13.36
N SER A 12 13.53 -10.91 -14.57
CA SER A 12 14.51 -11.72 -15.29
C SER A 12 15.91 -11.74 -14.64
N LEU A 13 16.20 -10.78 -13.77
CA LEU A 13 17.50 -10.64 -13.09
C LEU A 13 17.57 -11.45 -11.78
N THR A 14 16.47 -12.05 -11.33
CA THR A 14 16.42 -12.74 -10.04
C THR A 14 15.38 -13.86 -10.03
N ASN A 15 15.63 -14.86 -9.19
CA ASN A 15 14.65 -15.93 -8.87
C ASN A 15 13.72 -15.53 -7.70
N LYS A 16 13.94 -14.35 -7.09
CA LYS A 16 13.04 -13.81 -6.08
C LYS A 16 11.84 -13.17 -6.74
N ILE A 17 10.70 -13.14 -6.03
CA ILE A 17 9.50 -12.46 -6.54
C ILE A 17 9.75 -10.95 -6.61
N MET A 18 9.53 -10.39 -7.77
CA MET A 18 9.57 -8.94 -7.98
C MET A 18 8.14 -8.38 -7.92
N LYS A 19 7.94 -7.42 -7.05
CA LYS A 19 6.64 -6.76 -6.87
C LYS A 19 6.42 -5.70 -7.95
N GLY A 20 5.31 -5.78 -8.68
CA GLY A 20 4.83 -4.71 -9.55
C GLY A 20 4.28 -3.56 -8.71
N MET A 21 4.59 -2.30 -9.09
CA MET A 21 4.20 -1.12 -8.31
C MET A 21 3.39 -0.16 -9.18
N LEU A 22 2.21 0.21 -8.71
CA LEU A 22 1.30 1.16 -9.34
C LEU A 22 0.79 2.17 -8.32
N THR A 23 0.34 3.33 -8.78
CA THR A 23 -0.37 4.31 -7.95
C THR A 23 -1.87 4.09 -8.10
N GLY A 24 -2.60 4.12 -7.00
CA GLY A 24 -4.04 3.88 -6.96
C GLY A 24 -4.88 5.03 -7.52
N PRO A 25 -6.15 4.76 -7.85
CA PRO A 25 -7.02 5.70 -8.56
C PRO A 25 -7.37 6.93 -7.72
N VAL A 26 -7.51 6.79 -6.41
CA VAL A 26 -7.80 7.91 -5.50
C VAL A 26 -6.62 8.87 -5.45
N THR A 27 -5.42 8.33 -5.30
CA THR A 27 -4.18 9.10 -5.25
C THR A 27 -3.92 9.82 -6.58
N ILE A 28 -4.08 9.15 -7.71
CA ILE A 28 -3.93 9.78 -9.04
C ILE A 28 -4.93 10.92 -9.20
N LEU A 29 -6.20 10.69 -8.87
CA LEU A 29 -7.23 11.73 -8.97
C LEU A 29 -6.90 12.94 -8.10
N ASN A 30 -6.48 12.71 -6.84
CA ASN A 30 -6.23 13.78 -5.88
C ASN A 30 -4.97 14.60 -6.20
N TRP A 31 -3.99 13.99 -6.85
CA TRP A 31 -2.72 14.65 -7.21
C TRP A 31 -2.69 15.12 -8.67
N SER A 32 -3.79 15.05 -9.38
CA SER A 32 -3.94 15.55 -10.74
C SER A 32 -4.93 16.73 -10.81
N PHE A 33 -5.10 17.25 -12.00
CA PHE A 33 -6.11 18.26 -12.31
C PHE A 33 -7.32 17.55 -12.93
N PRO A 34 -8.36 17.21 -12.14
CA PRO A 34 -9.51 16.48 -12.64
C PRO A 34 -10.30 17.33 -13.63
N ARG A 35 -10.95 16.67 -14.57
CA ARG A 35 -11.90 17.28 -15.49
C ARG A 35 -13.09 17.85 -14.72
N GLU A 36 -13.62 19.01 -15.21
CA GLU A 36 -14.77 19.66 -14.62
C GLU A 36 -16.11 19.34 -15.35
N ASP A 37 -16.02 18.70 -16.53
CA ASP A 37 -17.17 18.37 -17.38
C ASP A 37 -17.81 17.00 -17.06
N ILE A 38 -17.19 16.20 -16.20
CA ILE A 38 -17.71 14.93 -15.69
C ILE A 38 -17.63 14.89 -14.17
N SER A 39 -18.40 14.00 -13.54
CA SER A 39 -18.38 13.85 -12.10
C SER A 39 -17.05 13.24 -11.61
N ILE A 40 -16.69 13.52 -10.35
CA ILE A 40 -15.52 12.93 -9.72
C ILE A 40 -15.62 11.39 -9.66
N LYS A 41 -16.83 10.86 -9.48
CA LYS A 41 -17.11 9.42 -9.48
C LYS A 41 -16.83 8.78 -10.84
N GLU A 42 -17.17 9.49 -11.89
CA GLU A 42 -16.89 9.02 -13.26
C GLU A 42 -15.39 9.12 -13.57
N SER A 43 -14.74 10.22 -13.20
CA SER A 43 -13.30 10.40 -13.37
C SER A 43 -12.49 9.30 -12.69
N ILE A 44 -12.80 8.99 -11.42
CA ILE A 44 -12.08 7.97 -10.67
C ILE A 44 -12.31 6.57 -11.24
N SER A 45 -13.50 6.30 -11.75
CA SER A 45 -13.83 5.02 -12.39
C SER A 45 -13.04 4.82 -13.68
N GLN A 46 -12.88 5.86 -14.49
CA GLN A 46 -12.05 5.83 -15.70
C GLN A 46 -10.57 5.59 -15.37
N ILE A 47 -10.06 6.25 -14.32
CA ILE A 47 -8.68 6.03 -13.83
C ILE A 47 -8.53 4.58 -13.34
N ALA A 48 -9.48 4.09 -12.55
CA ALA A 48 -9.44 2.73 -12.02
C ALA A 48 -9.41 1.67 -13.14
N LEU A 49 -10.19 1.85 -14.19
CA LEU A 49 -10.18 0.95 -15.36
C LEU A 49 -8.82 0.99 -16.09
N ALA A 50 -8.22 2.16 -16.25
CA ALA A 50 -6.90 2.28 -16.86
C ALA A 50 -5.81 1.59 -16.01
N ILE A 51 -5.88 1.70 -14.68
CA ILE A 51 -4.98 1.00 -13.76
C ILE A 51 -5.22 -0.51 -13.83
N ARG A 52 -6.48 -0.94 -13.92
CA ARG A 52 -6.82 -2.36 -14.06
C ARG A 52 -6.17 -2.98 -15.30
N ASP A 53 -6.13 -2.28 -16.41
CA ASP A 53 -5.44 -2.76 -17.61
C ASP A 53 -3.94 -2.99 -17.35
N GLU A 54 -3.28 -2.08 -16.63
CA GLU A 54 -1.87 -2.26 -16.22
C GLU A 54 -1.69 -3.43 -15.24
N VAL A 55 -2.62 -3.63 -14.32
CA VAL A 55 -2.60 -4.78 -13.38
C VAL A 55 -2.71 -6.10 -14.13
N LEU A 56 -3.63 -6.18 -15.09
CA LEU A 56 -3.81 -7.38 -15.90
C LEU A 56 -2.62 -7.62 -16.85
N ASP A 57 -2.00 -6.56 -17.38
CA ASP A 57 -0.77 -6.66 -18.17
C ASP A 57 0.40 -7.20 -17.33
N LEU A 58 0.55 -6.74 -16.08
CA LEU A 58 1.55 -7.28 -15.14
C LEU A 58 1.32 -8.78 -14.89
N GLU A 59 0.08 -9.15 -14.57
CA GLU A 59 -0.27 -10.55 -14.31
C GLU A 59 -0.05 -11.43 -15.55
N ALA A 60 -0.47 -10.99 -16.73
CA ALA A 60 -0.31 -11.72 -17.99
C ALA A 60 1.18 -11.95 -18.32
N ASN A 61 2.07 -11.08 -17.85
CA ASN A 61 3.51 -11.20 -17.99
C ASN A 61 4.22 -11.89 -16.83
N GLY A 62 3.47 -12.59 -15.97
CA GLY A 62 4.02 -13.46 -14.92
C GLY A 62 4.32 -12.79 -13.59
N ILE A 63 3.96 -11.53 -13.42
CA ILE A 63 4.07 -10.84 -12.12
C ILE A 63 2.92 -11.31 -11.23
N ARG A 64 3.24 -11.84 -10.05
CA ARG A 64 2.27 -12.45 -9.12
C ARG A 64 2.08 -11.70 -7.81
N MET A 65 2.82 -10.62 -7.63
CA MET A 65 2.68 -9.71 -6.51
C MET A 65 2.60 -8.29 -7.04
N ILE A 66 1.47 -7.62 -6.82
CA ILE A 66 1.20 -6.28 -7.36
C ILE A 66 0.76 -5.38 -6.23
N GLN A 67 1.44 -4.25 -6.07
CA GLN A 67 1.10 -3.23 -5.08
C GLN A 67 0.49 -2.02 -5.76
N ILE A 68 -0.64 -1.57 -5.24
CA ILE A 68 -1.39 -0.41 -5.71
C ILE A 68 -1.48 0.58 -4.55
N ASP A 69 -0.68 1.64 -4.57
CA ASP A 69 -0.51 2.57 -3.45
C ASP A 69 -1.62 3.62 -3.40
N GLU A 70 -2.26 3.75 -2.25
CA GLU A 70 -3.28 4.78 -1.97
C GLU A 70 -2.82 5.78 -0.90
N ALA A 71 -1.74 6.48 -1.20
CA ALA A 71 -1.14 7.46 -0.30
C ALA A 71 -2.10 8.59 0.11
N ALA A 72 -3.00 9.00 -0.80
CA ALA A 72 -3.91 10.12 -0.60
C ALA A 72 -5.32 9.72 -0.13
N LEU A 73 -5.57 8.45 0.19
CA LEU A 73 -6.93 7.99 0.55
C LEU A 73 -7.52 8.82 1.70
N ARG A 74 -6.75 9.05 2.76
CA ARG A 74 -7.21 9.78 3.94
C ARG A 74 -7.26 11.30 3.75
N GLU A 75 -6.44 11.85 2.86
CA GLU A 75 -6.30 13.31 2.67
C GLU A 75 -7.59 14.01 2.23
N LYS A 76 -8.48 13.29 1.56
CA LYS A 76 -9.70 13.83 0.97
C LYS A 76 -10.99 13.44 1.70
N LEU A 77 -10.86 12.84 2.88
CA LEU A 77 -12.03 12.63 3.73
C LEU A 77 -12.75 13.96 3.99
N PRO A 78 -14.07 14.01 3.87
CA PRO A 78 -14.86 15.17 4.24
C PRO A 78 -14.59 15.61 5.68
N LEU A 79 -14.73 16.90 5.98
CA LEU A 79 -14.52 17.43 7.33
C LEU A 79 -15.47 16.81 8.36
N ARG A 80 -16.69 16.48 7.94
CA ARG A 80 -17.67 15.84 8.82
C ARG A 80 -17.59 14.33 8.69
N ARG A 81 -17.39 13.66 9.79
CA ARG A 81 -17.32 12.19 9.84
C ARG A 81 -18.57 11.49 9.31
N SER A 82 -19.74 12.08 9.51
CA SER A 82 -21.03 11.57 8.97
C SER A 82 -21.04 11.46 7.44
N ASP A 83 -20.22 12.25 6.77
CA ASP A 83 -20.24 12.38 5.32
C ASP A 83 -19.16 11.50 4.64
N TRP A 84 -18.28 10.87 5.43
CA TRP A 84 -17.14 10.10 4.92
C TRP A 84 -17.54 9.00 3.95
N TYR A 85 -18.58 8.23 4.28
CA TYR A 85 -19.07 7.16 3.41
C TYR A 85 -19.86 7.74 2.23
N THR A 86 -20.90 8.51 2.48
CA THR A 86 -21.82 8.97 1.44
C THR A 86 -21.18 9.89 0.40
N GLU A 87 -20.18 10.69 0.78
CA GLU A 87 -19.56 11.67 -0.10
C GLU A 87 -18.20 11.24 -0.65
N TYR A 88 -17.57 10.18 -0.08
CA TYR A 88 -16.22 9.83 -0.46
C TYR A 88 -15.94 8.32 -0.47
N LEU A 89 -16.01 7.62 0.65
CA LEU A 89 -15.59 6.21 0.73
C LEU A 89 -16.46 5.29 -0.14
N ASP A 90 -17.74 5.57 -0.31
CA ASP A 90 -18.66 4.82 -1.15
C ASP A 90 -18.29 4.79 -2.64
N PHE A 91 -17.40 5.67 -3.09
CA PHE A 91 -16.86 5.60 -4.44
C PHE A 91 -15.33 5.33 -4.46
N ALA A 92 -14.59 5.78 -3.46
CA ALA A 92 -13.15 5.59 -3.38
C ALA A 92 -12.78 4.11 -3.21
N ILE A 93 -13.43 3.41 -2.29
CA ILE A 93 -13.17 1.99 -2.04
C ILE A 93 -13.56 1.10 -3.24
N PRO A 94 -14.76 1.20 -3.83
CA PRO A 94 -15.07 0.48 -5.05
C PRO A 94 -14.13 0.78 -6.23
N ALA A 95 -13.64 2.02 -6.35
CA ALA A 95 -12.68 2.36 -7.39
C ALA A 95 -11.33 1.63 -7.18
N PHE A 96 -10.84 1.52 -5.95
CA PHE A 96 -9.66 0.71 -5.66
C PHE A 96 -9.92 -0.77 -6.01
N ARG A 97 -11.01 -1.36 -5.54
CA ARG A 97 -11.38 -2.75 -5.86
C ARG A 97 -11.48 -3.02 -7.36
N LEU A 98 -11.94 -2.03 -8.13
CA LEU A 98 -12.02 -2.14 -9.58
C LEU A 98 -10.64 -2.32 -10.21
N THR A 99 -9.58 -1.73 -9.66
CA THR A 99 -8.22 -1.83 -10.21
C THR A 99 -7.67 -3.26 -10.22
N HIS A 100 -8.06 -4.09 -9.27
CA HIS A 100 -7.60 -5.48 -9.19
C HIS A 100 -8.70 -6.51 -9.49
N SER A 101 -9.88 -6.05 -9.89
CA SER A 101 -10.95 -6.95 -10.32
C SER A 101 -10.53 -7.72 -11.59
N GLY A 102 -10.63 -9.03 -11.55
CA GLY A 102 -10.28 -9.91 -12.66
C GLY A 102 -8.87 -10.52 -12.59
N VAL A 103 -8.08 -10.21 -11.56
CA VAL A 103 -6.85 -10.98 -11.29
C VAL A 103 -7.20 -12.39 -10.84
N LYS A 104 -6.27 -13.31 -11.05
CA LYS A 104 -6.39 -14.69 -10.62
C LYS A 104 -6.18 -14.81 -9.10
N ALA A 105 -6.70 -15.89 -8.53
CA ALA A 105 -6.59 -16.16 -7.10
C ALA A 105 -5.14 -16.37 -6.59
N ASP A 106 -4.19 -16.62 -7.48
CA ASP A 106 -2.77 -16.76 -7.17
C ASP A 106 -1.96 -15.48 -7.38
N THR A 107 -2.61 -14.36 -7.71
CA THR A 107 -2.00 -13.04 -7.78
C THR A 107 -2.29 -12.28 -6.48
N GLN A 108 -1.24 -11.95 -5.73
CA GLN A 108 -1.35 -11.27 -4.45
C GLN A 108 -1.39 -9.75 -4.65
N ILE A 109 -2.39 -9.10 -4.07
CA ILE A 109 -2.60 -7.66 -4.14
C ILE A 109 -2.17 -6.99 -2.84
N HIS A 110 -1.24 -6.07 -2.95
CA HIS A 110 -0.77 -5.23 -1.85
C HIS A 110 -1.29 -3.80 -2.01
N THR A 111 -1.40 -3.10 -0.91
CA THR A 111 -1.54 -1.65 -0.89
C THR A 111 -0.60 -1.02 0.13
N HIS A 112 -0.32 0.26 -0.01
CA HIS A 112 0.50 1.02 0.93
C HIS A 112 -0.20 2.33 1.27
N MET A 113 -0.18 2.67 2.55
CA MET A 113 -0.66 3.95 3.06
C MET A 113 0.48 4.69 3.72
N CYS A 114 0.79 5.87 3.19
CA CYS A 114 1.66 6.82 3.85
C CYS A 114 0.91 7.47 5.02
N TYR A 115 1.63 7.85 6.07
CA TYR A 115 1.08 8.52 7.25
C TYR A 115 0.01 7.69 7.98
N SER A 116 0.42 6.96 8.99
CA SER A 116 -0.28 5.86 9.68
C SER A 116 -1.52 6.21 10.52
N GLU A 117 -2.11 7.41 10.36
CA GLU A 117 -3.32 7.78 11.10
C GLU A 117 -4.61 7.37 10.37
N PHE A 118 -4.85 6.07 10.19
CA PHE A 118 -6.06 5.55 9.57
C PHE A 118 -6.96 4.71 10.49
N THR A 119 -6.73 4.78 11.80
CA THR A 119 -7.50 4.05 12.81
C THR A 119 -9.00 4.28 12.75
N ASP A 120 -9.39 5.43 12.26
CA ASP A 120 -10.79 5.84 12.13
C ASP A 120 -11.50 5.33 10.86
N ILE A 121 -10.76 4.76 9.90
CA ILE A 121 -11.28 4.19 8.64
C ILE A 121 -10.88 2.72 8.42
N ILE A 122 -10.47 2.01 9.45
CA ILE A 122 -10.08 0.59 9.35
C ILE A 122 -11.12 -0.27 8.62
N PRO A 123 -12.45 -0.18 8.89
CA PRO A 123 -13.42 -0.95 8.14
C PRO A 123 -13.41 -0.65 6.64
N ALA A 124 -13.25 0.62 6.26
CA ALA A 124 -13.17 0.99 4.84
C ALA A 124 -11.90 0.45 4.18
N ILE A 125 -10.80 0.37 4.93
CA ILE A 125 -9.53 -0.21 4.44
C ILE A 125 -9.66 -1.72 4.27
N ASP A 126 -10.33 -2.40 5.18
CA ASP A 126 -10.63 -3.82 5.05
C ASP A 126 -11.49 -4.10 3.81
N ASP A 127 -12.46 -3.22 3.54
CA ASP A 127 -13.31 -3.26 2.35
C ASP A 127 -12.55 -3.03 1.02
N MET A 128 -11.28 -2.60 1.04
CA MET A 128 -10.45 -2.51 -0.17
C MET A 128 -10.14 -3.88 -0.78
N ASP A 129 -10.25 -4.94 0.02
CA ASP A 129 -10.03 -6.33 -0.42
C ASP A 129 -8.61 -6.56 -0.95
N ALA A 130 -7.62 -5.93 -0.33
CA ALA A 130 -6.21 -6.20 -0.56
C ALA A 130 -5.76 -7.37 0.33
N ASP A 131 -4.80 -8.18 -0.14
CA ASP A 131 -4.25 -9.29 0.63
C ASP A 131 -3.28 -8.79 1.72
N VAL A 132 -2.55 -7.71 1.44
CA VAL A 132 -1.55 -7.13 2.34
C VAL A 132 -1.65 -5.61 2.34
N ILE A 133 -1.61 -5.01 3.54
CA ILE A 133 -1.47 -3.57 3.69
C ILE A 133 -0.15 -3.24 4.41
N THR A 134 0.64 -2.33 3.82
CA THR A 134 1.84 -1.77 4.45
C THR A 134 1.62 -0.32 4.83
N PHE A 135 2.26 0.13 5.90
CA PHE A 135 2.13 1.50 6.38
C PHE A 135 3.34 1.93 7.22
N GLU A 136 3.52 3.24 7.36
CA GLU A 136 4.57 3.81 8.20
C GLU A 136 4.27 3.55 9.69
N ALA A 137 5.23 3.00 10.41
CA ALA A 137 5.05 2.64 11.82
C ALA A 137 6.27 2.94 12.70
N SER A 138 7.44 3.21 12.13
CA SER A 138 8.69 3.31 12.89
C SER A 138 8.70 4.47 13.90
N ARG A 139 7.90 5.51 13.68
CA ARG A 139 7.74 6.67 14.56
C ARG A 139 6.50 6.61 15.44
N SER A 140 5.68 5.57 15.30
CA SER A 140 4.47 5.38 16.10
C SER A 140 4.74 4.45 17.28
N ASP A 141 3.85 4.48 18.25
CA ASP A 141 3.84 3.54 19.38
C ASP A 141 3.11 2.23 19.04
N LEU A 142 2.83 1.99 17.75
CA LEU A 142 2.11 0.81 17.26
C LEU A 142 0.66 0.66 17.80
N GLN A 143 0.03 1.74 18.28
CA GLN A 143 -1.39 1.71 18.68
C GLN A 143 -2.30 1.30 17.53
N ILE A 144 -1.90 1.59 16.28
CA ILE A 144 -2.62 1.13 15.09
C ILE A 144 -2.81 -0.40 15.09
N LEU A 145 -1.83 -1.18 15.57
CA LEU A 145 -1.92 -2.63 15.63
C LEU A 145 -2.97 -3.12 16.64
N ASP A 146 -3.14 -2.41 17.76
CA ASP A 146 -4.21 -2.69 18.71
C ASP A 146 -5.57 -2.41 18.08
N SER A 147 -5.69 -1.27 17.37
CA SER A 147 -6.92 -0.91 16.64
C SER A 147 -7.27 -1.91 15.53
N LEU A 148 -6.29 -2.42 14.78
CA LEU A 148 -6.50 -3.48 13.79
C LEU A 148 -7.06 -4.75 14.43
N ARG A 149 -6.48 -5.18 15.55
CA ARG A 149 -6.94 -6.35 16.30
C ARG A 149 -8.36 -6.16 16.86
N GLU A 150 -8.65 -4.99 17.45
CA GLU A 150 -9.97 -4.66 18.00
C GLU A 150 -11.07 -4.63 16.93
N ASN A 151 -10.72 -4.24 15.71
CA ASN A 151 -11.64 -4.25 14.56
C ASN A 151 -11.66 -5.59 13.81
N HIS A 152 -11.04 -6.64 14.34
CA HIS A 152 -10.98 -7.97 13.70
C HIS A 152 -10.42 -7.95 12.28
N PHE A 153 -9.43 -7.09 12.02
CA PHE A 153 -8.80 -6.96 10.72
C PHE A 153 -8.06 -8.25 10.33
N GLU A 154 -8.49 -8.88 9.25
CA GLU A 154 -7.99 -10.19 8.84
C GLU A 154 -6.87 -10.12 7.79
N THR A 155 -6.71 -9.00 7.12
CA THR A 155 -5.69 -8.77 6.10
C THR A 155 -4.27 -8.85 6.71
N GLU A 156 -3.30 -9.33 5.95
CA GLU A 156 -1.90 -9.33 6.35
C GLU A 156 -1.34 -7.90 6.41
N VAL A 157 -0.40 -7.63 7.30
CA VAL A 157 0.09 -6.28 7.55
C VAL A 157 1.61 -6.19 7.56
N GLY A 158 2.13 -5.09 7.01
CA GLY A 158 3.53 -4.73 7.01
C GLY A 158 3.75 -3.37 7.66
N PRO A 159 3.81 -3.27 9.01
CA PRO A 159 4.24 -2.04 9.65
C PRO A 159 5.73 -1.79 9.35
N GLY A 160 6.10 -0.56 9.00
CA GLY A 160 7.49 -0.22 8.72
C GLY A 160 8.40 -0.44 9.92
N VAL A 161 9.57 -1.04 9.69
CA VAL A 161 10.54 -1.36 10.75
C VAL A 161 11.60 -0.28 10.95
N TYR A 162 11.74 0.67 10.00
CA TYR A 162 12.62 1.82 10.15
C TYR A 162 12.17 3.02 9.32
N ASP A 163 12.55 4.20 9.79
CA ASP A 163 12.24 5.50 9.19
C ASP A 163 13.12 5.77 7.97
N ILE A 164 12.51 5.81 6.79
CA ILE A 164 13.18 6.12 5.53
C ILE A 164 13.48 7.62 5.36
N HIS A 165 12.88 8.50 6.15
CA HIS A 165 13.09 9.94 6.07
C HIS A 165 14.41 10.37 6.75
N SER A 166 14.95 9.50 7.61
CA SER A 166 16.28 9.67 8.21
C SER A 166 17.37 9.01 7.35
N PRO A 167 18.52 9.68 7.11
CA PRO A 167 19.66 9.06 6.44
C PRO A 167 20.38 8.01 7.31
N ARG A 168 20.00 7.88 8.57
CA ARG A 168 20.58 6.92 9.50
C ARG A 168 20.26 5.49 9.09
N VAL A 169 21.28 4.64 9.02
CA VAL A 169 21.10 3.21 8.83
C VAL A 169 20.65 2.58 10.15
N PRO A 170 19.49 1.89 10.21
CA PRO A 170 19.06 1.19 11.42
C PRO A 170 19.98 0.01 11.71
N SER A 171 20.22 -0.31 12.98
CA SER A 171 20.95 -1.53 13.34
C SER A 171 20.04 -2.76 13.24
N VAL A 172 20.66 -3.95 13.15
CA VAL A 172 19.93 -5.23 13.17
C VAL A 172 19.16 -5.37 14.49
N GLU A 173 19.74 -4.96 15.61
CA GLU A 173 19.12 -5.02 16.93
C GLU A 173 17.85 -4.16 17.02
N GLU A 174 17.88 -2.95 16.44
CA GLU A 174 16.73 -2.05 16.38
C GLU A 174 15.59 -2.69 15.58
N ILE A 175 15.88 -3.26 14.41
CA ILE A 175 14.90 -3.93 13.56
C ILE A 175 14.33 -5.16 14.28
N VAL A 176 15.17 -5.99 14.89
CA VAL A 176 14.74 -7.15 15.67
C VAL A 176 13.85 -6.75 16.85
N LEU A 177 14.17 -5.64 17.53
CA LEU A 177 13.34 -5.15 18.63
C LEU A 177 11.96 -4.72 18.12
N ALA A 178 11.90 -3.96 17.02
CA ALA A 178 10.64 -3.56 16.40
C ALA A 178 9.78 -4.78 16.02
N LEU A 179 10.37 -5.77 15.36
CA LEU A 179 9.67 -7.00 14.99
C LEU A 179 9.16 -7.79 16.20
N LYS A 180 9.96 -7.88 17.28
CA LYS A 180 9.51 -8.53 18.53
C LYS A 180 8.29 -7.84 19.13
N VAL A 181 8.25 -6.51 19.12
CA VAL A 181 7.08 -5.75 19.58
C VAL A 181 5.87 -6.01 18.68
N MET A 182 6.05 -5.97 17.36
CA MET A 182 4.96 -6.25 16.41
C MET A 182 4.39 -7.67 16.62
N LEU A 183 5.24 -8.67 16.83
CA LEU A 183 4.84 -10.06 17.07
C LEU A 183 4.06 -10.27 18.40
N THR A 184 4.06 -9.31 19.32
CA THR A 184 3.16 -9.36 20.47
C THR A 184 1.71 -9.02 20.14
N LYS A 185 1.48 -8.42 18.95
CA LYS A 185 0.18 -7.89 18.52
C LYS A 185 -0.35 -8.57 17.25
N ILE A 186 0.53 -9.05 16.38
CA ILE A 186 0.21 -9.68 15.08
C ILE A 186 0.81 -11.08 15.06
N SER A 187 0.05 -12.04 14.54
CA SER A 187 0.57 -13.39 14.32
C SER A 187 1.68 -13.37 13.25
N ARG A 188 2.65 -14.26 13.42
CA ARG A 188 3.80 -14.36 12.53
C ARG A 188 3.41 -14.57 11.06
N GLU A 189 2.37 -15.32 10.82
CA GLU A 189 1.87 -15.66 9.49
C GLU A 189 1.26 -14.47 8.75
N LYS A 190 0.87 -13.41 9.48
CA LYS A 190 0.27 -12.18 8.94
C LYS A 190 1.22 -10.99 8.91
N LEU A 191 2.47 -11.16 9.38
CA LEU A 191 3.43 -10.05 9.50
C LEU A 191 4.39 -10.01 8.32
N TRP A 192 4.38 -8.90 7.60
CA TRP A 192 5.36 -8.57 6.57
C TRP A 192 6.44 -7.63 7.12
N VAL A 193 7.66 -7.76 6.59
CA VAL A 193 8.81 -6.92 6.97
C VAL A 193 9.14 -5.97 5.84
N ASN A 194 9.05 -4.68 6.10
CA ASN A 194 9.30 -3.63 5.11
C ASN A 194 9.79 -2.34 5.80
N PRO A 195 10.48 -1.44 5.07
CA PRO A 195 10.70 -0.08 5.54
C PRO A 195 9.38 0.70 5.62
N ASP A 196 9.39 1.87 6.26
CA ASP A 196 8.21 2.71 6.38
C ASP A 196 7.58 3.06 5.02
N CYS A 197 8.40 3.38 4.04
CA CYS A 197 7.93 3.76 2.70
C CYS A 197 9.01 3.50 1.64
N GLY A 198 8.79 3.96 0.42
CA GLY A 198 9.72 3.83 -0.70
C GLY A 198 11.07 4.54 -0.47
N LEU A 199 12.17 3.93 -0.89
CA LEU A 199 13.53 4.36 -0.61
C LEU A 199 14.10 5.39 -1.61
N LYS A 200 13.28 5.92 -2.49
CA LYS A 200 13.69 6.82 -3.59
C LYS A 200 14.39 8.11 -3.16
N THR A 201 14.23 8.53 -1.91
CA THR A 201 14.84 9.74 -1.36
C THR A 201 16.17 9.48 -0.65
N ARG A 202 16.63 8.24 -0.63
CA ARG A 202 17.89 7.82 0.01
C ARG A 202 18.97 7.56 -1.02
N GLY A 203 20.22 7.73 -0.61
CA GLY A 203 21.39 7.37 -1.41
C GLY A 203 21.59 5.85 -1.46
N VAL A 204 22.28 5.37 -2.48
CA VAL A 204 22.52 3.93 -2.66
C VAL A 204 23.27 3.31 -1.47
N PRO A 205 24.33 3.92 -0.89
CA PRO A 205 25.08 3.31 0.22
C PRO A 205 24.22 3.06 1.46
N GLU A 206 23.44 4.06 1.88
CA GLU A 206 22.57 3.92 3.06
C GLU A 206 21.39 2.98 2.80
N THR A 207 20.85 2.97 1.57
CA THR A 207 19.79 2.06 1.16
C THR A 207 20.28 0.61 1.21
N ASP A 208 21.43 0.30 0.60
CA ASP A 208 22.01 -1.04 0.60
C ASP A 208 22.30 -1.51 2.03
N ALA A 209 22.91 -0.65 2.86
CA ALA A 209 23.20 -1.00 4.24
C ALA A 209 21.93 -1.25 5.07
N SER A 210 20.88 -0.43 4.90
CA SER A 210 19.61 -0.60 5.62
C SER A 210 18.91 -1.89 5.23
N LEU A 211 18.86 -2.20 3.93
CA LEU A 211 18.25 -3.43 3.42
C LEU A 211 19.03 -4.68 3.83
N ARG A 212 20.35 -4.62 3.95
CA ARG A 212 21.16 -5.74 4.47
C ARG A 212 20.91 -6.00 5.94
N ASN A 213 20.65 -4.95 6.73
CA ASN A 213 20.33 -5.09 8.15
C ASN A 213 18.90 -5.59 8.38
N MET A 214 17.97 -5.31 7.45
CA MET A 214 16.60 -5.80 7.46
C MET A 214 16.52 -7.28 7.02
#